data_43eaf6ab81b05bf3583fde050996e7f5
#
_entry.id   43eaf6ab81b05bf3583fde050996e7f5
#
_cell.length_a   1.000
_cell.length_b   1.000
_cell.length_c   1.000
_cell.angle_alpha   90.00
_cell.angle_beta   90.00
_cell.angle_gamma   90.00
#
_symmetry.space_group_name_H-M   'P 1'
#
loop_
_entity.id
_entity.type
_entity.pdbx_description
1 polymer ?
#
loop_
_entity_poly.entity_id
_entity_poly.type
_entity_poly.pdbx_seq_one_letter_code
_entity_poly.pdbx_strand_id
1 'polypeptide(L)'
;PEALPDYGVGTAIRRVSRVLAAGQQALNAPGANAETVLWALWQASGLEKTWVNSSAATGPEAERAHRNLDAMIGLFEAATRFVDQMPGSSAEQFLDYIDAQDLPMDTLAARGKRYDAVEILTPALAAGRQWDTVYVCGIQEGTWPNTKVRGSLLNTGELSDICEMGVEAAQKVRMADRIRAVRHDELRMFATAISRARKRLVLTAVSSTDEAPSEFFDILVPEVRAGEVTRVRRPMTLRALVAQLRRNATVEEHNPALAHAAAAQLHRLADAQVPGAHPRQWWGLLPLSTQEPAFTPRRRQGQEPEKLTVPISPSRLETIHKSPLDWFVAAARAEAQTDTSRSLGTLIHAIAEEYPAADYATLSAVLQERLTALALPETWEGEETRRRAEKMIQKLAVYFKEIMPGDGRTLVGVEGAFKVRVPGEKLDAQISGRVDRLEVTEDGLYMIVDLKTGRTKPAKADIAQHAQLAAYQVAVEAGAGDTMSCELGTEPAAHPGGVPGGSDDNVYRAMGRRSAGAALVQLGDGTAPTAKNRPQEQPPLDPDSDEWAVELIRCAAELIAGALIQARHRPGEKCRLPEICPLCPQGRQVTQG
;
A
#
# COMPACT_ATOMS: atom_id res chain seq x y z
N PRO A 1 -29.04 6.37 43.00
CA PRO A 1 -29.76 7.31 42.10
C PRO A 1 -30.69 8.29 42.84
N GLU A 2 -31.29 7.87 43.98
CA GLU A 2 -32.26 8.68 44.73
C GLU A 2 -31.66 9.94 45.36
N ALA A 3 -30.36 9.97 45.62
CA ALA A 3 -29.64 11.11 46.22
C ALA A 3 -29.21 12.19 45.22
N LEU A 4 -29.48 12.02 43.90
CA LEU A 4 -29.06 12.94 42.87
C LEU A 4 -30.12 14.05 42.64
N PRO A 5 -29.71 15.30 42.33
CA PRO A 5 -30.67 16.39 42.10
C PRO A 5 -31.57 16.15 40.88
N ASP A 6 -32.79 16.69 40.91
CA ASP A 6 -33.80 16.50 39.88
C ASP A 6 -33.61 17.34 38.59
N TYR A 7 -32.41 17.91 38.40
CA TYR A 7 -32.12 18.76 37.25
C TYR A 7 -30.74 18.38 36.63
N GLY A 8 -30.56 18.72 35.36
CA GLY A 8 -29.27 18.59 34.65
C GLY A 8 -28.74 17.16 34.62
N VAL A 9 -27.51 16.98 35.07
CA VAL A 9 -26.78 15.70 35.06
C VAL A 9 -27.49 14.61 35.87
N GLY A 10 -28.15 14.99 37.00
CA GLY A 10 -28.89 14.06 37.84
C GLY A 10 -30.05 13.38 37.11
N THR A 11 -30.77 14.12 36.28
CA THR A 11 -31.85 13.58 35.44
C THR A 11 -31.35 12.63 34.38
N ALA A 12 -30.21 12.96 33.73
CA ALA A 12 -29.57 12.09 32.73
C ALA A 12 -29.11 10.76 33.35
N ILE A 13 -28.45 10.80 34.52
CA ILE A 13 -27.99 9.59 35.22
C ILE A 13 -29.17 8.69 35.63
N ARG A 14 -30.26 9.27 36.17
CA ARG A 14 -31.44 8.49 36.51
C ARG A 14 -32.09 7.83 35.29
N ARG A 15 -32.09 8.53 34.14
CA ARG A 15 -32.61 7.94 32.90
C ARG A 15 -31.77 6.73 32.46
N VAL A 16 -30.45 6.86 32.44
CA VAL A 16 -29.56 5.74 32.11
C VAL A 16 -29.70 4.59 33.11
N SER A 17 -29.72 4.89 34.42
CA SER A 17 -29.93 3.89 35.47
C SER A 17 -31.25 3.12 35.31
N ARG A 18 -32.33 3.79 34.93
CA ARG A 18 -33.62 3.14 34.66
C ARG A 18 -33.56 2.18 33.48
N VAL A 19 -32.93 2.60 32.39
CA VAL A 19 -32.75 1.75 31.20
C VAL A 19 -31.93 0.51 31.54
N LEU A 20 -30.79 0.68 32.24
CA LEU A 20 -29.93 -0.44 32.64
C LEU A 20 -30.67 -1.41 33.59
N ALA A 21 -31.46 -0.87 34.56
CA ALA A 21 -32.24 -1.70 35.46
C ALA A 21 -33.30 -2.53 34.72
N ALA A 22 -34.00 -1.93 33.74
CA ALA A 22 -34.95 -2.64 32.90
C ALA A 22 -34.30 -3.76 32.06
N GLY A 23 -33.14 -3.48 31.46
CA GLY A 23 -32.35 -4.48 30.74
C GLY A 23 -31.92 -5.64 31.62
N GLN A 24 -31.41 -5.35 32.82
CA GLN A 24 -31.01 -6.37 33.79
C GLN A 24 -32.14 -7.22 34.29
N GLN A 25 -33.31 -6.59 34.52
CA GLN A 25 -34.54 -7.31 34.87
C GLN A 25 -34.97 -8.25 33.74
N ALA A 26 -34.93 -7.79 32.49
CA ALA A 26 -35.29 -8.59 31.33
C ALA A 26 -34.32 -9.77 31.10
N LEU A 27 -33.03 -9.57 31.32
CA LEU A 27 -32.01 -10.61 31.23
C LEU A 27 -32.24 -11.74 32.26
N ASN A 28 -32.74 -11.40 33.43
CA ASN A 28 -33.00 -12.38 34.50
C ASN A 28 -34.42 -13.02 34.39
N ALA A 29 -35.23 -12.65 33.41
CA ALA A 29 -36.55 -13.21 33.20
C ALA A 29 -36.48 -14.61 32.55
N PRO A 30 -37.39 -15.52 32.88
CA PRO A 30 -37.49 -16.81 32.21
C PRO A 30 -37.74 -16.63 30.70
N GLY A 31 -36.93 -17.29 29.86
CA GLY A 31 -37.02 -17.19 28.40
C GLY A 31 -36.42 -15.90 27.82
N ALA A 32 -35.55 -15.21 28.56
CA ALA A 32 -34.85 -14.03 28.08
C ALA A 32 -34.06 -14.35 26.78
N ASN A 33 -34.25 -13.52 25.80
CA ASN A 33 -33.53 -13.57 24.52
C ASN A 33 -33.20 -12.15 24.03
N ALA A 34 -32.50 -12.03 22.91
CA ALA A 34 -32.10 -10.74 22.38
C ALA A 34 -33.27 -9.78 22.14
N GLU A 35 -34.38 -10.27 21.63
CA GLU A 35 -35.57 -9.48 21.31
C GLU A 35 -36.26 -8.93 22.57
N THR A 36 -36.44 -9.79 23.57
CA THR A 36 -37.11 -9.39 24.83
C THR A 36 -36.30 -8.38 25.63
N VAL A 37 -34.96 -8.54 25.66
CA VAL A 37 -34.06 -7.61 26.33
C VAL A 37 -34.02 -6.28 25.59
N LEU A 38 -33.88 -6.30 24.26
CA LEU A 38 -33.90 -5.10 23.43
C LEU A 38 -35.21 -4.32 23.59
N TRP A 39 -36.35 -5.02 23.64
CA TRP A 39 -37.64 -4.41 23.87
C TRP A 39 -37.75 -3.71 25.23
N ALA A 40 -37.28 -4.35 26.27
CA ALA A 40 -37.26 -3.76 27.61
C ALA A 40 -36.41 -2.49 27.69
N LEU A 41 -35.24 -2.51 27.09
CA LEU A 41 -34.34 -1.35 26.97
C LEU A 41 -35.00 -0.21 26.19
N TRP A 42 -35.62 -0.53 25.05
CA TRP A 42 -36.29 0.43 24.19
C TRP A 42 -37.44 1.14 24.93
N GLN A 43 -38.32 0.38 25.55
CA GLN A 43 -39.44 0.95 26.34
C GLN A 43 -38.93 1.83 27.49
N ALA A 44 -37.95 1.36 28.27
CA ALA A 44 -37.40 2.11 29.39
C ALA A 44 -36.71 3.40 28.96
N SER A 45 -36.16 3.46 27.75
CA SER A 45 -35.49 4.64 27.21
C SER A 45 -36.42 5.83 27.00
N GLY A 46 -37.70 5.57 26.67
CA GLY A 46 -38.69 6.58 26.31
C GLY A 46 -38.36 7.36 25.03
N LEU A 47 -37.43 6.86 24.22
CA LEU A 47 -36.99 7.51 22.98
C LEU A 47 -38.04 7.43 21.87
N GLU A 48 -38.90 6.41 21.90
CA GLU A 48 -39.96 6.23 20.91
C GLU A 48 -40.80 7.50 20.75
N LYS A 49 -41.39 7.98 21.84
CA LYS A 49 -42.24 9.18 21.81
C LYS A 49 -41.48 10.41 21.30
N THR A 50 -40.24 10.56 21.72
CA THR A 50 -39.41 11.70 21.32
C THR A 50 -39.14 11.65 19.82
N TRP A 51 -38.68 10.51 19.30
CA TRP A 51 -38.32 10.39 17.88
C TRP A 51 -39.54 10.39 16.96
N VAL A 52 -40.64 9.75 17.36
CA VAL A 52 -41.92 9.82 16.62
C VAL A 52 -42.41 11.26 16.52
N ASN A 53 -42.39 12.02 17.62
CA ASN A 53 -42.80 13.42 17.59
C ASN A 53 -41.86 14.28 16.73
N SER A 54 -40.54 14.07 16.85
CA SER A 54 -39.56 14.79 16.02
C SER A 54 -39.69 14.42 14.54
N SER A 55 -40.02 13.18 14.21
CA SER A 55 -40.18 12.73 12.81
C SER A 55 -41.39 13.36 12.11
N ALA A 56 -42.39 13.81 12.86
CA ALA A 56 -43.56 14.52 12.31
C ALA A 56 -43.24 15.98 11.92
N ALA A 57 -42.11 16.52 12.33
CA ALA A 57 -41.64 17.85 11.95
C ALA A 57 -40.96 17.85 10.57
N THR A 58 -40.41 18.98 10.17
CA THR A 58 -39.59 19.12 8.93
C THR A 58 -38.19 19.57 9.27
N GLY A 59 -37.20 19.26 8.38
CA GLY A 59 -35.83 19.69 8.52
C GLY A 59 -34.87 18.65 9.11
N PRO A 60 -33.63 19.04 9.42
CA PRO A 60 -32.56 18.11 9.80
C PRO A 60 -32.83 17.28 11.05
N GLU A 61 -33.64 17.79 11.98
CA GLU A 61 -34.02 17.08 13.20
C GLU A 61 -35.01 15.95 12.91
N ALA A 62 -36.01 16.20 12.05
CA ALA A 62 -36.93 15.18 11.59
C ALA A 62 -36.20 14.06 10.80
N GLU A 63 -35.31 14.42 9.93
CA GLU A 63 -34.48 13.45 9.19
C GLU A 63 -33.60 12.58 10.11
N ARG A 64 -33.08 13.17 11.19
CA ARG A 64 -32.33 12.42 12.21
C ARG A 64 -33.23 11.46 12.96
N ALA A 65 -34.44 11.92 13.33
CA ALA A 65 -35.43 11.09 14.01
C ALA A 65 -35.86 9.90 13.14
N HIS A 66 -36.10 10.11 11.84
CA HIS A 66 -36.39 9.04 10.89
C HIS A 66 -35.25 8.02 10.82
N ARG A 67 -34.01 8.47 10.68
CA ARG A 67 -32.85 7.55 10.64
C ARG A 67 -32.70 6.73 11.91
N ASN A 68 -32.98 7.34 13.07
CA ASN A 68 -32.89 6.66 14.34
C ASN A 68 -34.01 5.59 14.48
N LEU A 69 -35.21 5.89 14.03
CA LEU A 69 -36.33 4.95 14.01
C LEU A 69 -36.07 3.79 13.04
N ASP A 70 -35.58 4.08 11.83
CA ASP A 70 -35.19 3.07 10.84
C ASP A 70 -34.07 2.14 11.38
N ALA A 71 -33.08 2.72 12.09
CA ALA A 71 -32.02 1.94 12.71
C ALA A 71 -32.55 1.00 13.82
N MET A 72 -33.51 1.48 14.62
CA MET A 72 -34.13 0.64 15.65
C MET A 72 -34.96 -0.49 15.03
N ILE A 73 -35.74 -0.21 13.98
CA ILE A 73 -36.47 -1.25 13.26
C ILE A 73 -35.49 -2.31 12.71
N GLY A 74 -34.41 -1.89 12.06
CA GLY A 74 -33.41 -2.81 11.56
C GLY A 74 -32.75 -3.66 12.66
N LEU A 75 -32.50 -3.07 13.84
CA LEU A 75 -31.96 -3.80 14.99
C LEU A 75 -32.96 -4.84 15.53
N PHE A 76 -34.23 -4.50 15.63
CA PHE A 76 -35.27 -5.45 16.02
C PHE A 76 -35.44 -6.59 15.02
N GLU A 77 -35.44 -6.29 13.71
CA GLU A 77 -35.48 -7.31 12.68
C GLU A 77 -34.26 -8.25 12.71
N ALA A 78 -33.08 -7.70 13.02
CA ALA A 78 -31.91 -8.52 13.22
C ALA A 78 -32.03 -9.42 14.44
N ALA A 79 -32.55 -8.90 15.55
CA ALA A 79 -32.76 -9.68 16.77
C ALA A 79 -33.80 -10.79 16.57
N THR A 80 -34.92 -10.50 15.90
CA THR A 80 -35.94 -11.49 15.58
C THR A 80 -35.37 -12.61 14.71
N ARG A 81 -34.67 -12.28 13.63
CA ARG A 81 -34.01 -13.27 12.76
C ARG A 81 -33.00 -14.13 13.52
N PHE A 82 -32.22 -13.51 14.40
CA PHE A 82 -31.22 -14.22 15.20
C PHE A 82 -31.89 -15.22 16.16
N VAL A 83 -32.96 -14.81 16.85
CA VAL A 83 -33.74 -15.69 17.76
C VAL A 83 -34.39 -16.84 16.99
N ASP A 84 -34.92 -16.56 15.80
CA ASP A 84 -35.55 -17.59 14.94
C ASP A 84 -34.52 -18.60 14.43
N GLN A 85 -33.33 -18.16 14.06
CA GLN A 85 -32.27 -19.02 13.52
C GLN A 85 -31.52 -19.80 14.60
N MET A 86 -31.41 -19.22 15.79
CA MET A 86 -30.68 -19.80 16.93
C MET A 86 -31.58 -19.80 18.20
N PRO A 87 -32.58 -20.65 18.26
CA PRO A 87 -33.46 -20.73 19.42
C PRO A 87 -32.68 -21.04 20.69
N GLY A 88 -32.95 -20.29 21.76
CA GLY A 88 -32.29 -20.44 23.06
C GLY A 88 -30.99 -19.68 23.21
N SER A 89 -30.57 -18.89 22.21
CA SER A 89 -29.38 -18.04 22.31
C SER A 89 -29.58 -16.85 23.25
N SER A 90 -28.50 -16.46 23.93
CA SER A 90 -28.48 -15.32 24.82
C SER A 90 -28.40 -13.97 24.11
N ALA A 91 -28.71 -12.90 24.81
CA ALA A 91 -28.52 -11.54 24.32
C ALA A 91 -27.05 -11.19 24.11
N GLU A 92 -26.09 -11.80 24.84
CA GLU A 92 -24.66 -11.65 24.63
C GLU A 92 -24.23 -12.24 23.28
N GLN A 93 -24.69 -13.45 22.97
CA GLN A 93 -24.42 -14.07 21.67
C GLN A 93 -24.96 -13.25 20.50
N PHE A 94 -26.05 -12.54 20.70
CA PHE A 94 -26.54 -11.60 19.69
C PHE A 94 -25.61 -10.40 19.49
N LEU A 95 -25.01 -9.86 20.56
CA LEU A 95 -24.03 -8.79 20.43
C LEU A 95 -22.78 -9.27 19.69
N ASP A 96 -22.26 -10.46 20.04
CA ASP A 96 -21.14 -11.08 19.32
C ASP A 96 -21.48 -11.31 17.83
N TYR A 97 -22.72 -11.72 17.54
CA TYR A 97 -23.21 -11.89 16.18
C TYR A 97 -23.23 -10.56 15.40
N ILE A 98 -23.69 -9.48 16.02
CA ILE A 98 -23.72 -8.15 15.38
C ILE A 98 -22.29 -7.61 15.19
N ASP A 99 -21.41 -7.75 16.19
CA ASP A 99 -20.03 -7.27 16.13
C ASP A 99 -19.18 -8.06 15.11
N ALA A 100 -19.49 -9.34 14.90
CA ALA A 100 -18.83 -10.18 13.90
C ALA A 100 -19.27 -9.90 12.45
N GLN A 101 -20.31 -9.07 12.25
CA GLN A 101 -20.78 -8.73 10.91
C GLN A 101 -19.97 -7.59 10.28
N ASP A 102 -18.88 -7.95 9.60
CA ASP A 102 -18.05 -7.01 8.79
C ASP A 102 -18.71 -6.57 7.47
N LEU A 103 -19.79 -7.21 7.06
CA LEU A 103 -20.50 -6.92 5.81
C LEU A 103 -21.78 -6.12 6.09
N PRO A 104 -21.98 -4.97 5.40
CA PRO A 104 -23.25 -4.28 5.45
C PRO A 104 -24.34 -5.18 4.87
N MET A 105 -25.18 -5.73 5.73
CA MET A 105 -26.35 -6.50 5.30
C MET A 105 -27.34 -5.54 4.62
N ASP A 106 -27.76 -5.91 3.40
CA ASP A 106 -28.90 -5.26 2.76
C ASP A 106 -30.12 -5.44 3.66
N THR A 107 -30.51 -4.39 4.34
CA THR A 107 -31.72 -4.41 5.13
C THR A 107 -32.92 -4.50 4.20
N LEU A 108 -33.71 -5.56 4.32
CA LEU A 108 -35.00 -5.72 3.65
C LEU A 108 -36.05 -4.70 4.19
N ALA A 109 -35.72 -3.94 5.23
CA ALA A 109 -36.54 -2.87 5.73
C ALA A 109 -36.74 -1.78 4.67
N ALA A 110 -37.99 -1.53 4.32
CA ALA A 110 -38.40 -0.45 3.43
C ALA A 110 -37.98 0.89 4.03
N ARG A 111 -36.81 1.41 3.62
CA ARG A 111 -36.39 2.76 4.00
C ARG A 111 -37.32 3.78 3.38
N GLY A 112 -37.81 4.74 4.17
CA GLY A 112 -38.62 5.84 3.68
C GLY A 112 -37.95 6.53 2.49
N LYS A 113 -38.71 6.90 1.45
CA LYS A 113 -38.22 7.56 0.24
C LYS A 113 -37.46 8.84 0.61
N ARG A 114 -36.14 8.86 0.40
CA ARG A 114 -35.35 10.09 0.49
C ARG A 114 -35.37 10.79 -0.87
N TYR A 115 -35.96 11.96 -0.92
CA TYR A 115 -36.18 12.68 -2.18
C TYR A 115 -34.93 13.40 -2.71
N ASP A 116 -33.97 13.73 -1.85
CA ASP A 116 -32.74 14.46 -2.22
C ASP A 116 -31.52 13.83 -1.53
N ALA A 117 -31.11 12.68 -2.05
CA ALA A 117 -29.96 11.95 -1.51
C ALA A 117 -29.16 11.27 -2.63
N VAL A 118 -27.86 11.18 -2.42
CA VAL A 118 -26.98 10.34 -3.26
C VAL A 118 -27.17 8.89 -2.84
N GLU A 119 -27.62 8.05 -3.76
CA GLU A 119 -27.78 6.62 -3.52
C GLU A 119 -26.46 5.90 -3.79
N ILE A 120 -26.03 5.06 -2.85
CA ILE A 120 -24.85 4.19 -3.01
C ILE A 120 -25.40 2.76 -3.11
N LEU A 121 -25.17 2.14 -4.26
CA LEU A 121 -25.77 0.86 -4.63
C LEU A 121 -24.72 -0.07 -5.24
N THR A 122 -24.97 -1.37 -5.14
CA THR A 122 -24.29 -2.35 -5.99
C THR A 122 -24.88 -2.32 -7.41
N PRO A 123 -24.15 -2.79 -8.44
CA PRO A 123 -24.70 -2.89 -9.80
C PRO A 123 -26.02 -3.68 -9.87
N ALA A 124 -26.14 -4.75 -9.10
CA ALA A 124 -27.35 -5.57 -9.04
C ALA A 124 -28.56 -4.78 -8.49
N LEU A 125 -28.38 -4.00 -7.42
CA LEU A 125 -29.42 -3.15 -6.84
C LEU A 125 -29.79 -1.94 -7.70
N ALA A 126 -28.88 -1.53 -8.59
CA ALA A 126 -29.12 -0.48 -9.56
C ALA A 126 -29.90 -0.94 -10.80
N ALA A 127 -30.08 -2.25 -10.98
CA ALA A 127 -30.83 -2.81 -12.11
C ALA A 127 -32.26 -2.27 -12.15
N GLY A 128 -32.75 -1.91 -13.34
CA GLY A 128 -34.09 -1.34 -13.53
C GLY A 128 -34.26 0.14 -13.12
N ARG A 129 -33.24 0.77 -12.52
CA ARG A 129 -33.27 2.18 -12.09
C ARG A 129 -32.38 3.04 -12.97
N GLN A 130 -32.58 4.35 -12.96
CA GLN A 130 -31.78 5.29 -13.73
C GLN A 130 -31.64 6.64 -13.01
N TRP A 131 -30.48 7.28 -13.18
CA TRP A 131 -30.14 8.59 -12.60
C TRP A 131 -29.56 9.51 -13.68
N ASP A 132 -29.68 10.80 -13.48
CA ASP A 132 -29.08 11.78 -14.39
C ASP A 132 -27.56 11.67 -14.43
N THR A 133 -26.94 11.47 -13.27
CA THR A 133 -25.48 11.27 -13.14
C THR A 133 -25.21 9.99 -12.35
N VAL A 134 -24.33 9.15 -12.88
CA VAL A 134 -23.88 7.92 -12.23
C VAL A 134 -22.35 7.95 -12.11
N TYR A 135 -21.89 7.67 -10.90
CA TYR A 135 -20.47 7.44 -10.61
C TYR A 135 -20.23 5.94 -10.42
N VAL A 136 -19.43 5.34 -11.29
CA VAL A 136 -18.99 3.96 -11.13
C VAL A 136 -17.57 3.99 -10.58
N CYS A 137 -17.42 3.58 -9.33
CA CYS A 137 -16.18 3.72 -8.58
C CYS A 137 -15.47 2.38 -8.40
N GLY A 138 -14.13 2.42 -8.29
CA GLY A 138 -13.33 1.24 -7.96
C GLY A 138 -13.19 0.26 -9.12
N ILE A 139 -13.05 0.75 -10.35
CA ILE A 139 -12.80 -0.08 -11.52
C ILE A 139 -11.31 -0.45 -11.54
N GLN A 140 -10.92 -1.33 -10.61
CA GLN A 140 -9.55 -1.71 -10.33
C GLN A 140 -9.25 -3.12 -10.77
N GLU A 141 -8.04 -3.35 -11.25
CA GLU A 141 -7.54 -4.70 -11.51
C GLU A 141 -7.62 -5.56 -10.24
N GLY A 142 -8.17 -6.78 -10.36
CA GLY A 142 -8.36 -7.71 -9.23
C GLY A 142 -9.52 -7.37 -8.28
N THR A 143 -10.19 -6.22 -8.46
CA THR A 143 -11.38 -5.84 -7.68
C THR A 143 -12.64 -5.87 -8.55
N TRP A 144 -12.60 -5.27 -9.71
CA TRP A 144 -13.66 -5.33 -10.71
C TRP A 144 -13.07 -5.24 -12.12
N PRO A 145 -13.02 -6.36 -12.86
CA PRO A 145 -13.70 -7.65 -12.63
C PRO A 145 -13.12 -8.46 -11.47
N ASN A 146 -14.00 -9.05 -10.67
CA ASN A 146 -13.61 -10.03 -9.67
C ASN A 146 -13.66 -11.44 -10.28
N THR A 147 -12.57 -11.85 -10.89
CA THR A 147 -12.47 -13.13 -11.60
C THR A 147 -12.23 -14.35 -10.68
N LYS A 148 -12.27 -14.17 -9.36
CA LYS A 148 -12.14 -15.27 -8.41
C LYS A 148 -13.33 -16.22 -8.52
N VAL A 149 -13.08 -17.45 -8.93
CA VAL A 149 -14.09 -18.50 -8.91
C VAL A 149 -14.41 -18.81 -7.44
N ARG A 150 -15.63 -18.52 -7.03
CA ARG A 150 -16.09 -18.80 -5.67
C ARG A 150 -16.32 -20.31 -5.54
N GLY A 151 -15.49 -20.96 -4.73
CA GLY A 151 -15.74 -22.35 -4.35
C GLY A 151 -17.02 -22.42 -3.50
N SER A 152 -17.88 -23.39 -3.78
CA SER A 152 -19.00 -23.73 -2.89
C SER A 152 -18.71 -25.08 -2.23
N LEU A 153 -19.16 -25.24 -0.99
CA LEU A 153 -18.99 -26.49 -0.23
C LEU A 153 -19.58 -27.69 -0.97
N LEU A 154 -20.65 -27.48 -1.73
CA LEU A 154 -21.39 -28.51 -2.47
C LEU A 154 -21.02 -28.54 -3.97
N ASN A 155 -19.99 -27.81 -4.39
CA ASN A 155 -19.56 -27.70 -5.78
C ASN A 155 -20.72 -27.45 -6.79
N THR A 156 -21.59 -26.49 -6.41
CA THR A 156 -22.81 -26.19 -7.18
C THR A 156 -22.54 -25.74 -8.61
N GLY A 157 -21.36 -25.19 -8.89
CA GLY A 157 -20.94 -24.85 -10.26
C GLY A 157 -20.80 -26.05 -11.17
N GLU A 158 -20.24 -27.16 -10.66
CA GLU A 158 -20.14 -28.42 -11.42
C GLU A 158 -21.52 -29.06 -11.63
N LEU A 159 -22.40 -28.97 -10.62
CA LEU A 159 -23.78 -29.43 -10.76
C LEU A 159 -24.53 -28.65 -11.85
N SER A 160 -24.34 -27.32 -11.90
CA SER A 160 -24.92 -26.48 -12.96
C SER A 160 -24.40 -26.89 -14.34
N ASP A 161 -23.07 -27.07 -14.48
CA ASP A 161 -22.45 -27.54 -15.72
C ASP A 161 -23.02 -28.91 -16.17
N ILE A 162 -23.21 -29.85 -15.21
CA ILE A 162 -23.82 -31.17 -15.49
C ILE A 162 -25.27 -31.02 -15.95
N CYS A 163 -26.04 -30.14 -15.33
CA CYS A 163 -27.44 -29.90 -15.70
C CYS A 163 -27.58 -29.26 -17.08
N GLU A 164 -26.65 -28.37 -17.43
CA GLU A 164 -26.72 -27.65 -18.71
C GLU A 164 -26.18 -28.44 -19.90
N MET A 165 -25.08 -29.17 -19.72
CA MET A 165 -24.36 -29.79 -20.84
C MET A 165 -24.17 -31.34 -20.71
N GLY A 166 -24.59 -31.93 -19.61
CA GLY A 166 -24.43 -33.35 -19.32
C GLY A 166 -23.07 -33.68 -18.69
N VAL A 167 -23.00 -34.91 -18.08
CA VAL A 167 -21.84 -35.33 -17.26
C VAL A 167 -20.53 -35.35 -18.04
N GLU A 168 -20.52 -35.89 -19.26
CA GLU A 168 -19.29 -36.02 -20.05
C GLU A 168 -18.72 -34.68 -20.52
N ALA A 169 -19.59 -33.71 -20.83
CA ALA A 169 -19.17 -32.38 -21.24
C ALA A 169 -18.73 -31.53 -20.02
N ALA A 170 -19.43 -31.64 -18.90
CA ALA A 170 -19.10 -30.98 -17.66
C ALA A 170 -17.71 -31.36 -17.12
N GLN A 171 -17.33 -32.65 -17.23
CA GLN A 171 -15.99 -33.11 -16.84
C GLN A 171 -14.84 -32.54 -17.70
N LYS A 172 -15.16 -32.03 -18.89
CA LYS A 172 -14.17 -31.38 -19.79
C LYS A 172 -14.05 -29.88 -19.58
N VAL A 173 -14.90 -29.27 -18.75
CA VAL A 173 -14.85 -27.83 -18.45
C VAL A 173 -13.56 -27.50 -17.68
N ARG A 174 -12.72 -26.68 -18.27
CA ARG A 174 -11.47 -26.26 -17.67
C ARG A 174 -11.71 -25.07 -16.74
N MET A 175 -10.83 -24.88 -15.77
CA MET A 175 -10.86 -23.69 -14.89
C MET A 175 -10.84 -22.39 -15.69
N ALA A 176 -10.11 -22.34 -16.81
CA ALA A 176 -10.10 -21.20 -17.71
C ALA A 176 -11.48 -20.83 -18.29
N ASP A 177 -12.32 -21.83 -18.56
CA ASP A 177 -13.68 -21.63 -19.08
C ASP A 177 -14.61 -21.08 -17.98
N ARG A 178 -14.44 -21.54 -16.74
CA ARG A 178 -15.15 -21.01 -15.57
C ARG A 178 -14.75 -19.56 -15.27
N ILE A 179 -13.46 -19.24 -15.33
CA ILE A 179 -12.98 -17.86 -15.17
C ILE A 179 -13.53 -16.97 -16.29
N ARG A 180 -13.58 -17.47 -17.54
CA ARG A 180 -14.19 -16.75 -18.66
C ARG A 180 -15.68 -16.49 -18.43
N ALA A 181 -16.42 -17.48 -17.91
CA ALA A 181 -17.82 -17.31 -17.57
C ALA A 181 -18.03 -16.23 -16.48
N VAL A 182 -17.25 -16.30 -15.39
CA VAL A 182 -17.26 -15.28 -14.32
C VAL A 182 -16.94 -13.91 -14.90
N ARG A 183 -15.93 -13.79 -15.76
CA ARG A 183 -15.59 -12.52 -16.40
C ARG A 183 -16.72 -11.97 -17.27
N HIS A 184 -17.46 -12.84 -17.98
CA HIS A 184 -18.63 -12.42 -18.75
C HIS A 184 -19.76 -11.95 -17.83
N ASP A 185 -19.95 -12.55 -16.66
CA ASP A 185 -20.93 -12.09 -15.69
C ASP A 185 -20.54 -10.73 -15.09
N GLU A 186 -19.27 -10.56 -14.75
CA GLU A 186 -18.73 -9.27 -14.31
C GLU A 186 -18.90 -8.18 -15.40
N LEU A 187 -18.70 -8.52 -16.68
CA LEU A 187 -18.93 -7.62 -17.80
C LEU A 187 -20.42 -7.23 -17.94
N ARG A 188 -21.34 -8.19 -17.74
CA ARG A 188 -22.78 -7.90 -17.73
C ARG A 188 -23.17 -7.00 -16.58
N MET A 189 -22.58 -7.21 -15.40
CA MET A 189 -22.77 -6.35 -14.23
C MET A 189 -22.22 -4.95 -14.51
N PHE A 190 -21.06 -4.84 -15.15
CA PHE A 190 -20.47 -3.57 -15.55
C PHE A 190 -21.37 -2.84 -16.56
N ALA A 191 -21.83 -3.53 -17.60
CA ALA A 191 -22.78 -2.99 -18.59
C ALA A 191 -24.08 -2.51 -17.93
N THR A 192 -24.56 -3.26 -16.92
CA THR A 192 -25.71 -2.84 -16.12
C THR A 192 -25.44 -1.53 -15.39
N ALA A 193 -24.29 -1.41 -14.72
CA ALA A 193 -23.94 -0.20 -13.98
C ALA A 193 -23.82 1.03 -14.88
N ILE A 194 -23.08 0.94 -15.98
CA ILE A 194 -22.83 2.08 -16.87
C ILE A 194 -24.10 2.55 -17.61
N SER A 195 -24.99 1.62 -17.91
CA SER A 195 -26.27 1.94 -18.58
C SER A 195 -27.32 2.62 -17.67
N ARG A 196 -27.01 2.85 -16.41
CA ARG A 196 -27.91 3.55 -15.48
C ARG A 196 -27.89 5.07 -15.63
N ALA A 197 -26.86 5.62 -16.26
CA ALA A 197 -26.73 7.06 -16.49
C ALA A 197 -27.62 7.55 -17.63
N ARG A 198 -28.40 8.60 -17.37
CA ARG A 198 -29.21 9.28 -18.39
C ARG A 198 -28.44 10.39 -19.13
N LYS A 199 -27.61 11.15 -18.40
CA LYS A 199 -26.92 12.34 -18.92
C LYS A 199 -25.40 12.24 -18.78
N ARG A 200 -24.92 11.78 -17.62
CA ARG A 200 -23.50 11.79 -17.31
C ARG A 200 -23.07 10.50 -16.61
N LEU A 201 -22.07 9.88 -17.19
CA LEU A 201 -21.36 8.76 -16.59
C LEU A 201 -19.97 9.21 -16.17
N VAL A 202 -19.57 8.89 -14.94
CA VAL A 202 -18.22 9.16 -14.42
C VAL A 202 -17.64 7.84 -13.93
N LEU A 203 -16.53 7.45 -14.53
CA LEU A 203 -15.78 6.26 -14.16
C LEU A 203 -14.57 6.68 -13.33
N THR A 204 -14.29 5.96 -12.25
CA THR A 204 -13.12 6.23 -11.42
C THR A 204 -12.31 4.97 -11.15
N ALA A 205 -11.01 5.11 -11.27
CA ALA A 205 -10.04 4.11 -10.89
C ALA A 205 -8.84 4.80 -10.25
N VAL A 206 -8.09 4.08 -9.43
CA VAL A 206 -6.83 4.54 -8.85
C VAL A 206 -5.69 3.98 -9.70
N SER A 207 -4.72 4.82 -10.01
CA SER A 207 -3.47 4.41 -10.64
C SER A 207 -2.32 4.75 -9.69
N SER A 208 -1.63 3.73 -9.21
CA SER A 208 -0.50 3.85 -8.29
C SER A 208 0.55 2.77 -8.60
N THR A 209 1.59 2.68 -7.78
CA THR A 209 2.57 1.60 -7.87
C THR A 209 1.96 0.22 -7.60
N ASP A 210 0.93 0.17 -6.76
CA ASP A 210 0.35 -1.09 -6.27
C ASP A 210 -1.04 -1.37 -6.87
N GLU A 211 -1.68 -0.37 -7.48
CA GLU A 211 -3.03 -0.47 -8.03
C GLU A 211 -3.07 0.04 -9.47
N ALA A 212 -3.72 -0.71 -10.34
CA ALA A 212 -3.94 -0.33 -11.74
C ALA A 212 -5.44 -0.29 -12.07
N PRO A 213 -5.89 0.60 -12.95
CA PRO A 213 -7.21 0.51 -13.55
C PRO A 213 -7.40 -0.84 -14.23
N SER A 214 -8.60 -1.41 -14.13
CA SER A 214 -8.93 -2.67 -14.80
C SER A 214 -9.12 -2.49 -16.31
N GLU A 215 -9.08 -3.61 -17.03
CA GLU A 215 -9.39 -3.63 -18.47
C GLU A 215 -10.79 -3.11 -18.81
N PHE A 216 -11.75 -3.14 -17.89
CA PHE A 216 -13.09 -2.58 -18.10
C PHE A 216 -13.08 -1.07 -18.28
N PHE A 217 -12.10 -0.40 -17.68
CA PHE A 217 -11.88 1.02 -17.91
C PHE A 217 -11.47 1.29 -19.36
N ASP A 218 -10.60 0.45 -19.91
CA ASP A 218 -10.08 0.56 -21.28
C ASP A 218 -11.15 0.29 -22.36
N ILE A 219 -12.14 -0.56 -22.06
CA ILE A 219 -13.23 -0.87 -23.00
C ILE A 219 -14.03 0.39 -23.36
N LEU A 220 -14.23 1.29 -22.39
CA LEU A 220 -15.04 2.50 -22.60
C LEU A 220 -14.21 3.70 -23.00
N VAL A 221 -12.96 3.78 -22.60
CA VAL A 221 -12.10 4.95 -22.79
C VAL A 221 -10.68 4.53 -23.19
N PRO A 222 -10.53 3.90 -24.36
CA PRO A 222 -9.22 3.37 -24.78
C PRO A 222 -8.14 4.45 -24.94
N GLU A 223 -8.55 5.70 -25.15
CA GLU A 223 -7.64 6.84 -25.36
C GLU A 223 -7.06 7.42 -24.07
N VAL A 224 -7.65 7.10 -22.91
CA VAL A 224 -7.27 7.68 -21.60
C VAL A 224 -6.13 6.93 -20.93
N ARG A 225 -5.66 5.80 -21.45
CA ARG A 225 -4.48 5.09 -20.91
C ARG A 225 -3.22 5.95 -20.78
N ALA A 226 -3.13 7.00 -21.58
CA ALA A 226 -2.06 8.01 -21.51
C ALA A 226 -2.50 9.29 -20.77
N GLY A 227 -3.71 9.30 -20.21
CA GLY A 227 -4.35 10.48 -19.67
C GLY A 227 -3.77 10.96 -18.35
N GLU A 228 -3.89 12.24 -18.13
CA GLU A 228 -3.53 12.88 -16.88
C GLU A 228 -4.31 12.28 -15.71
N VAL A 229 -3.59 11.83 -14.69
CA VAL A 229 -4.18 11.46 -13.40
C VAL A 229 -4.89 12.68 -12.83
N THR A 230 -6.20 12.61 -12.67
CA THR A 230 -6.97 13.70 -12.06
C THR A 230 -6.58 13.85 -10.60
N ARG A 231 -5.93 14.95 -10.28
CA ARG A 231 -5.60 15.29 -8.89
C ARG A 231 -6.77 16.01 -8.24
N VAL A 232 -7.28 15.45 -7.16
CA VAL A 232 -8.29 16.13 -6.34
C VAL A 232 -7.63 17.29 -5.60
N ARG A 233 -7.94 18.52 -6.04
CA ARG A 233 -7.31 19.74 -5.48
C ARG A 233 -7.87 20.13 -4.12
N ARG A 234 -9.07 19.69 -3.76
CA ARG A 234 -9.75 20.05 -2.52
C ARG A 234 -10.35 18.81 -1.85
N PRO A 235 -10.22 18.67 -0.55
CA PRO A 235 -10.87 17.60 0.18
C PRO A 235 -12.39 17.78 0.14
N MET A 236 -13.10 16.73 -0.24
CA MET A 236 -14.57 16.74 -0.36
C MET A 236 -15.27 16.25 0.90
N THR A 237 -14.52 15.74 1.88
CA THR A 237 -15.06 15.28 3.17
C THR A 237 -14.43 16.07 4.32
N LEU A 238 -15.16 16.21 5.42
CA LEU A 238 -14.66 16.88 6.63
C LEU A 238 -13.37 16.19 7.15
N ARG A 239 -13.33 14.86 7.10
CA ARG A 239 -12.16 14.06 7.48
C ARG A 239 -10.94 14.36 6.61
N ALA A 240 -11.12 14.46 5.31
CA ALA A 240 -10.03 14.80 4.39
C ALA A 240 -9.58 16.25 4.54
N LEU A 241 -10.51 17.18 4.86
CA LEU A 241 -10.17 18.56 5.20
C LEU A 241 -9.30 18.63 6.47
N VAL A 242 -9.70 17.92 7.53
CA VAL A 242 -8.89 17.84 8.77
C VAL A 242 -7.49 17.31 8.47
N ALA A 243 -7.38 16.24 7.66
CA ALA A 243 -6.09 15.68 7.27
C ALA A 243 -5.22 16.67 6.48
N GLN A 244 -5.82 17.43 5.56
CA GLN A 244 -5.11 18.46 4.82
C GLN A 244 -4.64 19.59 5.72
N LEU A 245 -5.50 20.06 6.61
CA LEU A 245 -5.16 21.12 7.58
C LEU A 245 -4.03 20.66 8.50
N ARG A 246 -4.06 19.41 8.98
CA ARG A 246 -2.97 18.83 9.79
C ARG A 246 -1.66 18.83 9.02
N ARG A 247 -1.64 18.39 7.77
CA ARG A 247 -0.44 18.46 6.93
C ARG A 247 0.08 19.88 6.78
N ASN A 248 -0.81 20.81 6.46
CA ASN A 248 -0.42 22.22 6.29
C ASN A 248 0.09 22.85 7.59
N ALA A 249 -0.45 22.46 8.75
CA ALA A 249 -0.01 22.97 10.04
C ALA A 249 1.37 22.40 10.47
N THR A 250 1.78 21.24 9.94
CA THR A 250 3.06 20.60 10.30
C THR A 250 4.20 20.90 9.33
N VAL A 251 3.95 21.58 8.21
CA VAL A 251 4.96 21.96 7.20
C VAL A 251 5.30 23.44 7.33
N GLU A 252 5.73 23.83 8.52
CA GLU A 252 5.97 25.24 8.88
C GLU A 252 7.17 25.86 8.14
N GLU A 253 8.20 25.07 7.84
CA GLU A 253 9.47 25.54 7.27
C GLU A 253 9.32 26.21 5.90
N HIS A 254 8.30 25.82 5.11
CA HIS A 254 8.14 26.30 3.73
C HIS A 254 7.10 27.40 3.56
N ASN A 255 6.12 27.50 4.47
CA ASN A 255 5.08 28.54 4.40
C ASN A 255 4.42 28.77 5.79
N PRO A 256 5.01 29.62 6.63
CA PRO A 256 4.49 29.90 7.97
C PRO A 256 3.07 30.47 7.98
N ALA A 257 2.71 31.29 6.99
CA ALA A 257 1.36 31.86 6.88
C ALA A 257 0.29 30.77 6.64
N LEU A 258 0.60 29.79 5.81
CA LEU A 258 -0.28 28.64 5.56
C LEU A 258 -0.41 27.77 6.81
N ALA A 259 0.70 27.54 7.52
CA ALA A 259 0.71 26.75 8.76
C ALA A 259 -0.16 27.42 9.84
N HIS A 260 -0.02 28.72 10.06
CA HIS A 260 -0.86 29.48 11.00
C HIS A 260 -2.34 29.47 10.61
N ALA A 261 -2.65 29.67 9.32
CA ALA A 261 -4.03 29.61 8.85
C ALA A 261 -4.66 28.23 9.05
N ALA A 262 -3.89 27.16 8.79
CA ALA A 262 -4.33 25.79 9.01
C ALA A 262 -4.55 25.48 10.49
N ALA A 263 -3.65 25.92 11.37
CA ALA A 263 -3.78 25.77 12.81
C ALA A 263 -5.04 26.47 13.36
N ALA A 264 -5.33 27.70 12.88
CA ALA A 264 -6.53 28.44 13.24
C ALA A 264 -7.82 27.72 12.84
N GLN A 265 -7.85 27.09 11.65
CA GLN A 265 -9.01 26.30 11.22
C GLN A 265 -9.13 24.99 12.02
N LEU A 266 -8.03 24.33 12.33
CA LEU A 266 -8.03 23.13 13.18
C LEU A 266 -8.55 23.44 14.57
N HIS A 267 -8.20 24.59 15.14
CA HIS A 267 -8.75 25.04 16.43
C HIS A 267 -10.27 25.18 16.38
N ARG A 268 -10.81 25.86 15.37
CA ARG A 268 -12.27 25.98 15.18
C ARG A 268 -12.97 24.63 15.03
N LEU A 269 -12.37 23.69 14.30
CA LEU A 269 -12.89 22.35 14.13
C LEU A 269 -12.80 21.53 15.43
N ALA A 270 -11.75 21.75 16.22
CA ALA A 270 -11.61 21.11 17.53
C ALA A 270 -12.66 21.63 18.53
N ASP A 271 -12.94 22.94 18.56
CA ASP A 271 -14.01 23.51 19.37
C ASP A 271 -15.39 22.98 18.97
N ALA A 272 -15.60 22.72 17.69
CA ALA A 272 -16.78 22.06 17.16
C ALA A 272 -16.77 20.52 17.35
N GLN A 273 -15.83 19.98 18.12
CA GLN A 273 -15.68 18.56 18.42
C GLN A 273 -15.56 17.66 17.17
N VAL A 274 -14.94 18.16 16.10
CA VAL A 274 -14.71 17.38 14.89
C VAL A 274 -13.59 16.37 15.15
N PRO A 275 -13.83 15.06 14.93
CA PRO A 275 -12.83 14.03 15.18
C PRO A 275 -11.54 14.26 14.38
N GLY A 276 -10.39 14.13 15.06
CA GLY A 276 -9.07 14.31 14.48
C GLY A 276 -8.57 15.76 14.37
N ALA A 277 -9.41 16.76 14.68
CA ALA A 277 -9.01 18.17 14.64
C ALA A 277 -8.14 18.55 15.83
N HIS A 278 -8.46 18.06 17.03
CA HIS A 278 -7.74 18.41 18.25
C HIS A 278 -6.38 17.69 18.33
N PRO A 279 -5.27 18.39 18.65
CA PRO A 279 -3.92 17.79 18.71
C PRO A 279 -3.79 16.59 19.66
N ARG A 280 -4.57 16.53 20.74
CA ARG A 280 -4.60 15.37 21.66
C ARG A 280 -5.04 14.06 20.99
N GLN A 281 -5.70 14.15 19.85
CA GLN A 281 -6.14 13.01 19.04
C GLN A 281 -5.13 12.65 17.95
N TRP A 282 -3.98 13.31 17.89
CA TRP A 282 -2.98 13.05 16.86
C TRP A 282 -1.95 12.05 17.34
N TRP A 283 -1.67 11.08 16.49
CA TRP A 283 -0.58 10.16 16.70
C TRP A 283 0.77 10.90 16.62
N GLY A 284 1.70 10.57 17.47
CA GLY A 284 3.05 11.12 17.43
C GLY A 284 3.22 12.48 18.13
N LEU A 285 2.15 13.10 18.68
CA LEU A 285 2.24 14.27 19.55
C LEU A 285 2.26 13.93 21.05
N LEU A 286 2.17 12.63 21.39
CA LEU A 286 2.39 12.18 22.76
C LEU A 286 3.86 12.40 23.15
N PRO A 287 4.16 12.57 24.43
CA PRO A 287 5.54 12.59 24.90
C PRO A 287 6.29 11.38 24.36
N LEU A 288 7.50 11.61 23.86
CA LEU A 288 8.32 10.52 23.33
C LEU A 288 8.62 9.53 24.47
N SER A 289 8.48 8.25 24.17
CA SER A 289 8.82 7.16 25.13
C SER A 289 10.32 7.13 25.43
N THR A 290 11.13 7.59 24.49
CA THR A 290 12.58 7.76 24.63
C THR A 290 13.05 8.93 23.77
N GLN A 291 14.14 9.57 24.20
CA GLN A 291 14.89 10.56 23.42
C GLN A 291 16.29 10.04 23.06
N GLU A 292 16.54 8.77 23.30
CA GLU A 292 17.81 8.16 22.93
C GLU A 292 17.89 7.99 21.41
N PRO A 293 19.05 8.31 20.81
CA PRO A 293 19.29 8.08 19.39
C PRO A 293 19.14 6.60 19.02
N ALA A 294 18.66 6.31 17.82
CA ALA A 294 18.53 4.93 17.31
C ALA A 294 19.89 4.23 17.20
N PHE A 295 20.96 4.99 16.99
CA PHE A 295 22.33 4.51 16.98
C PHE A 295 23.17 5.24 18.01
N THR A 296 23.91 4.49 18.82
CA THR A 296 24.85 5.03 19.82
C THR A 296 26.26 4.55 19.54
N PRO A 297 27.29 5.43 19.69
CA PRO A 297 28.68 5.02 19.54
C PRO A 297 29.05 3.93 20.54
N ARG A 298 29.73 2.90 20.11
CA ARG A 298 30.28 1.87 21.01
C ARG A 298 31.37 2.51 21.87
N ARG A 299 31.17 2.54 23.19
CA ARG A 299 32.19 2.96 24.13
C ARG A 299 32.98 1.72 24.58
N ARG A 300 34.28 1.69 24.29
CA ARG A 300 35.21 0.78 24.99
C ARG A 300 35.73 1.49 26.23
N GLN A 301 35.80 0.76 27.36
CA GLN A 301 36.33 1.35 28.61
C GLN A 301 37.72 1.96 28.40
N GLY A 302 37.85 3.28 28.69
CA GLY A 302 39.12 3.98 28.63
C GLY A 302 39.50 4.58 27.28
N GLN A 303 38.65 4.53 26.26
CA GLN A 303 38.88 5.16 24.95
C GLN A 303 37.87 6.26 24.70
N GLU A 304 38.27 7.29 23.95
CA GLU A 304 37.30 8.25 23.40
C GLU A 304 36.25 7.54 22.54
N PRO A 305 35.00 8.01 22.54
CA PRO A 305 33.96 7.38 21.72
C PRO A 305 34.38 7.43 20.24
N GLU A 306 34.44 6.26 19.64
CA GLU A 306 34.69 6.12 18.21
C GLU A 306 33.58 6.85 17.44
N LYS A 307 33.93 7.57 16.37
CA LYS A 307 32.93 8.26 15.53
C LYS A 307 31.89 7.28 15.07
N LEU A 308 30.61 7.63 15.24
CA LEU A 308 29.50 6.75 14.90
C LEU A 308 29.49 6.46 13.39
N THR A 309 29.45 5.19 13.05
CA THR A 309 29.27 4.73 11.66
C THR A 309 27.89 4.09 11.50
N VAL A 310 27.09 4.63 10.59
CA VAL A 310 25.68 4.26 10.38
C VAL A 310 25.52 3.42 9.10
N PRO A 311 25.04 2.18 9.18
CA PRO A 311 24.89 1.31 8.02
C PRO A 311 23.66 1.70 7.18
N ILE A 312 23.84 1.80 5.87
CA ILE A 312 22.79 2.12 4.89
C ILE A 312 22.88 1.16 3.72
N SER A 313 21.76 0.61 3.27
CA SER A 313 21.71 -0.11 2.00
C SER A 313 21.25 0.81 0.86
N PRO A 314 21.87 0.74 -0.34
CA PRO A 314 21.48 1.57 -1.49
C PRO A 314 20.00 1.48 -1.85
N SER A 315 19.42 0.28 -1.79
CA SER A 315 18.01 0.04 -2.11
C SER A 315 17.02 0.75 -1.16
N ARG A 316 17.47 1.11 0.05
CA ARG A 316 16.63 1.80 1.04
C ARG A 316 16.85 3.31 1.09
N LEU A 317 17.88 3.80 0.41
CA LEU A 317 18.26 5.22 0.45
C LEU A 317 17.12 6.13 0.01
N GLU A 318 16.43 5.77 -1.07
CA GLU A 318 15.28 6.51 -1.55
C GLU A 318 14.13 6.51 -0.54
N THR A 319 13.86 5.36 0.10
CA THR A 319 12.81 5.25 1.12
C THR A 319 13.14 6.09 2.35
N ILE A 320 14.39 6.12 2.80
CA ILE A 320 14.85 6.95 3.93
C ILE A 320 14.55 8.42 3.65
N HIS A 321 14.82 8.91 2.44
CA HIS A 321 14.57 10.30 2.09
C HIS A 321 13.10 10.63 1.88
N LYS A 322 12.36 9.76 1.22
CA LYS A 322 10.94 9.99 0.92
C LYS A 322 10.06 9.82 2.13
N SER A 323 10.29 8.78 2.91
CA SER A 323 9.49 8.41 4.07
C SER A 323 10.34 7.70 5.14
N PRO A 324 11.03 8.46 6.01
CA PRO A 324 11.81 7.87 7.10
C PRO A 324 11.01 6.90 7.98
N LEU A 325 9.70 7.16 8.16
CA LEU A 325 8.81 6.30 8.92
C LEU A 325 8.63 4.93 8.25
N ASP A 326 8.42 4.87 6.93
CA ASP A 326 8.32 3.60 6.18
C ASP A 326 9.62 2.80 6.30
N TRP A 327 10.77 3.49 6.19
CA TRP A 327 12.06 2.86 6.41
C TRP A 327 12.16 2.26 7.83
N PHE A 328 11.77 3.01 8.86
CA PHE A 328 11.84 2.57 10.24
C PHE A 328 10.97 1.33 10.50
N VAL A 329 9.73 1.34 10.02
CA VAL A 329 8.81 0.21 10.16
C VAL A 329 9.35 -1.04 9.46
N ALA A 330 9.91 -0.89 8.26
CA ALA A 330 10.56 -1.98 7.54
C ALA A 330 11.82 -2.48 8.27
N ALA A 331 12.65 -1.59 8.82
CA ALA A 331 13.84 -1.92 9.58
C ALA A 331 13.51 -2.66 10.89
N ALA A 332 12.40 -2.27 11.54
CA ALA A 332 11.85 -2.92 12.72
C ALA A 332 11.13 -4.25 12.42
N ARG A 333 11.05 -4.66 11.13
CA ARG A 333 10.29 -5.84 10.67
C ARG A 333 8.81 -5.83 11.08
N ALA A 334 8.23 -4.64 11.16
CA ALA A 334 6.84 -4.42 11.53
C ALA A 334 5.89 -4.34 10.31
N GLU A 335 6.34 -4.74 9.13
CA GLU A 335 5.52 -4.89 7.94
C GLU A 335 4.77 -6.22 7.96
N ALA A 336 3.52 -6.21 7.47
CA ALA A 336 2.81 -7.46 7.21
C ALA A 336 3.57 -8.30 6.17
N GLN A 337 3.65 -9.61 6.39
CA GLN A 337 4.26 -10.50 5.40
C GLN A 337 3.42 -10.48 4.12
N THR A 338 4.02 -10.09 3.01
CA THR A 338 3.40 -10.11 1.69
C THR A 338 4.17 -11.01 0.73
N ASP A 339 3.56 -11.93 0.22
CA ASP A 339 3.13 -12.42 -1.10
C ASP A 339 4.11 -12.99 -2.12
N THR A 340 3.51 -13.88 -2.93
CA THR A 340 3.99 -14.63 -4.12
C THR A 340 4.82 -13.78 -5.11
N SER A 341 4.61 -12.47 -5.18
CA SER A 341 5.35 -11.59 -6.09
C SER A 341 6.81 -11.40 -5.69
N ARG A 342 7.11 -11.42 -4.39
CA ARG A 342 8.50 -11.41 -3.88
C ARG A 342 9.21 -12.71 -4.23
N SER A 343 8.52 -13.84 -4.15
CA SER A 343 9.07 -15.16 -4.48
C SER A 343 9.46 -15.26 -5.97
N LEU A 344 8.66 -14.68 -6.87
CA LEU A 344 9.00 -14.63 -8.29
C LEU A 344 10.22 -13.75 -8.55
N GLY A 345 10.29 -12.57 -7.94
CA GLY A 345 11.44 -11.69 -8.06
C GLY A 345 12.73 -12.37 -7.61
N THR A 346 12.71 -12.99 -6.44
CA THR A 346 13.84 -13.76 -5.90
C THR A 346 14.27 -14.90 -6.83
N LEU A 347 13.31 -15.61 -7.44
CA LEU A 347 13.60 -16.67 -8.39
C LEU A 347 14.34 -16.14 -9.64
N ILE A 348 13.90 -15.03 -10.22
CA ILE A 348 14.54 -14.44 -11.40
C ILE A 348 15.95 -13.95 -11.09
N HIS A 349 16.18 -13.32 -9.93
CA HIS A 349 17.52 -12.92 -9.49
C HIS A 349 18.43 -14.15 -9.30
N ALA A 350 17.95 -15.22 -8.66
CA ALA A 350 18.72 -16.45 -8.50
C ALA A 350 19.09 -17.10 -9.83
N ILE A 351 18.21 -17.06 -10.83
CA ILE A 351 18.52 -17.54 -12.18
C ILE A 351 19.57 -16.65 -12.85
N ALA A 352 19.46 -15.32 -12.71
CA ALA A 352 20.43 -14.39 -13.28
C ALA A 352 21.82 -14.50 -12.65
N GLU A 353 21.88 -14.82 -11.35
CA GLU A 353 23.12 -15.07 -10.61
C GLU A 353 23.80 -16.35 -11.07
N GLU A 354 23.06 -17.46 -11.14
CA GLU A 354 23.62 -18.78 -11.45
C GLU A 354 23.98 -18.95 -12.94
N TYR A 355 23.24 -18.22 -13.82
CA TYR A 355 23.40 -18.30 -15.27
C TYR A 355 23.63 -16.92 -15.89
N PRO A 356 24.71 -16.19 -15.52
CA PRO A 356 24.85 -14.76 -15.79
C PRO A 356 25.13 -14.40 -17.26
N ALA A 357 25.40 -15.39 -18.11
CA ALA A 357 25.68 -15.22 -19.54
C ALA A 357 24.97 -16.24 -20.43
N ALA A 358 23.97 -16.95 -19.88
CA ALA A 358 23.27 -18.00 -20.62
C ALA A 358 22.37 -17.42 -21.72
N ASP A 359 22.03 -18.28 -22.67
CA ASP A 359 21.05 -17.97 -23.70
C ASP A 359 19.62 -18.22 -23.22
N TYR A 360 18.66 -17.81 -24.04
CA TYR A 360 17.25 -17.95 -23.71
C TYR A 360 16.82 -19.40 -23.48
N ALA A 361 17.34 -20.35 -24.27
CA ALA A 361 16.94 -21.76 -24.16
C ALA A 361 17.34 -22.34 -22.79
N THR A 362 18.55 -22.05 -22.35
CA THR A 362 19.06 -22.46 -21.04
C THR A 362 18.27 -21.81 -19.91
N LEU A 363 18.08 -20.47 -19.96
CA LEU A 363 17.35 -19.73 -18.93
C LEU A 363 15.89 -20.17 -18.82
N SER A 364 15.22 -20.42 -19.95
CA SER A 364 13.83 -20.91 -19.98
C SER A 364 13.70 -22.32 -19.40
N ALA A 365 14.62 -23.22 -19.71
CA ALA A 365 14.63 -24.59 -19.16
C ALA A 365 14.77 -24.57 -17.62
N VAL A 366 15.71 -23.77 -17.09
CA VAL A 366 15.89 -23.59 -15.64
C VAL A 366 14.67 -22.95 -14.99
N LEU A 367 14.06 -21.95 -15.66
CA LEU A 367 12.81 -21.34 -15.17
C LEU A 367 11.69 -22.37 -15.02
N GLN A 368 11.46 -23.20 -16.04
CA GLN A 368 10.40 -24.21 -16.02
C GLN A 368 10.60 -25.23 -14.89
N GLU A 369 11.84 -25.68 -14.68
CA GLU A 369 12.18 -26.56 -13.57
C GLU A 369 11.83 -25.93 -12.22
N ARG A 370 12.25 -24.69 -11.99
CA ARG A 370 12.09 -24.00 -10.71
C ARG A 370 10.68 -23.48 -10.45
N LEU A 371 9.92 -23.14 -11.48
CA LEU A 371 8.50 -22.78 -11.35
C LEU A 371 7.66 -23.92 -10.77
N THR A 372 8.05 -25.18 -11.03
CA THR A 372 7.39 -26.35 -10.45
C THR A 372 7.52 -26.36 -8.93
N ALA A 373 8.66 -25.93 -8.39
CA ALA A 373 8.90 -25.86 -6.94
C ALA A 373 8.11 -24.72 -6.26
N LEU A 374 7.71 -23.68 -6.99
CA LEU A 374 6.88 -22.59 -6.45
C LEU A 374 5.42 -22.98 -6.26
N ALA A 375 5.01 -24.18 -6.70
CA ALA A 375 3.63 -24.69 -6.59
C ALA A 375 2.59 -23.63 -6.98
N LEU A 376 2.82 -22.91 -8.07
CA LEU A 376 1.87 -21.91 -8.56
C LEU A 376 0.51 -22.57 -8.81
N PRO A 377 -0.58 -21.93 -8.38
CA PRO A 377 -1.90 -22.51 -8.56
C PRO A 377 -2.19 -22.74 -10.05
N GLU A 378 -2.89 -23.82 -10.37
CA GLU A 378 -3.36 -24.11 -11.73
C GLU A 378 -4.57 -23.23 -12.08
N THR A 379 -4.42 -21.93 -11.90
CA THR A 379 -5.42 -20.90 -12.16
C THR A 379 -4.89 -19.93 -13.20
N TRP A 380 -5.77 -19.07 -13.69
CA TRP A 380 -5.39 -17.95 -14.56
C TRP A 380 -4.25 -17.09 -13.95
N GLU A 381 -4.30 -16.83 -12.66
CA GLU A 381 -3.27 -16.06 -11.96
C GLU A 381 -1.91 -16.77 -11.98
N GLY A 382 -1.92 -18.11 -11.83
CA GLY A 382 -0.71 -18.92 -11.94
C GLY A 382 -0.16 -18.94 -13.37
N GLU A 383 -1.03 -19.02 -14.38
CA GLU A 383 -0.61 -18.94 -15.80
C GLU A 383 -0.07 -17.56 -16.17
N GLU A 384 -0.70 -16.48 -15.70
CA GLU A 384 -0.19 -15.13 -15.91
C GLU A 384 1.15 -14.92 -15.22
N THR A 385 1.33 -15.51 -14.03
CA THR A 385 2.62 -15.48 -13.32
C THR A 385 3.70 -16.23 -14.10
N ARG A 386 3.40 -17.41 -14.67
CA ARG A 386 4.31 -18.16 -15.55
C ARG A 386 4.66 -17.36 -16.79
N ARG A 387 3.67 -16.77 -17.46
CA ARG A 387 3.84 -15.96 -18.66
C ARG A 387 4.67 -14.71 -18.39
N ARG A 388 4.48 -14.09 -17.22
CA ARG A 388 5.28 -12.96 -16.77
C ARG A 388 6.72 -13.37 -16.49
N ALA A 389 6.94 -14.48 -15.80
CA ALA A 389 8.27 -15.04 -15.55
C ALA A 389 9.01 -15.29 -16.85
N GLU A 390 8.34 -15.92 -17.83
CA GLU A 390 8.90 -16.20 -19.14
C GLU A 390 9.33 -14.92 -19.89
N LYS A 391 8.49 -13.88 -19.87
CA LYS A 391 8.86 -12.58 -20.44
C LYS A 391 10.08 -11.94 -19.75
N MET A 392 10.20 -12.09 -18.43
CA MET A 392 11.37 -11.60 -17.70
C MET A 392 12.65 -12.31 -18.15
N ILE A 393 12.59 -13.63 -18.31
CA ILE A 393 13.71 -14.44 -18.79
C ILE A 393 14.07 -14.09 -20.25
N GLN A 394 13.10 -13.85 -21.12
CA GLN A 394 13.34 -13.37 -22.48
C GLN A 394 14.09 -12.04 -22.49
N LYS A 395 13.68 -11.08 -21.66
CA LYS A 395 14.36 -9.79 -21.53
C LYS A 395 15.78 -9.95 -20.99
N LEU A 396 15.95 -10.82 -20.01
CA LEU A 396 17.26 -11.12 -19.43
C LEU A 396 18.20 -11.69 -20.49
N ALA A 397 17.73 -12.64 -21.31
CA ALA A 397 18.51 -13.22 -22.42
C ALA A 397 18.89 -12.17 -23.48
N VAL A 398 17.95 -11.30 -23.86
CA VAL A 398 18.20 -10.19 -24.78
C VAL A 398 19.25 -9.24 -24.19
N TYR A 399 19.15 -8.94 -22.90
CA TYR A 399 20.14 -8.12 -22.23
C TYR A 399 21.55 -8.76 -22.30
N PHE A 400 21.67 -10.03 -21.97
CA PHE A 400 22.95 -10.73 -21.93
C PHE A 400 23.59 -10.89 -23.31
N LYS A 401 22.81 -11.13 -24.35
CA LYS A 401 23.32 -11.49 -25.68
C LYS A 401 23.36 -10.35 -26.67
N GLU A 402 22.52 -9.35 -26.52
CA GLU A 402 22.39 -8.29 -27.52
C GLU A 402 22.73 -6.91 -26.96
N ILE A 403 22.21 -6.53 -25.77
CA ILE A 403 22.33 -5.17 -25.26
C ILE A 403 23.72 -4.94 -24.64
N MET A 404 24.11 -5.77 -23.67
CA MET A 404 25.39 -5.62 -22.98
C MET A 404 26.59 -5.69 -23.94
N PRO A 405 26.72 -6.73 -24.82
CA PRO A 405 27.83 -6.78 -25.78
C PRO A 405 27.72 -5.69 -26.85
N GLY A 406 26.52 -5.31 -27.26
CA GLY A 406 26.30 -4.23 -28.22
C GLY A 406 26.71 -2.85 -27.72
N ASP A 407 26.82 -2.67 -26.39
CA ASP A 407 27.29 -1.46 -25.73
C ASP A 407 28.82 -1.52 -25.42
N GLY A 408 29.54 -2.53 -25.93
CA GLY A 408 30.97 -2.72 -25.66
C GLY A 408 31.26 -3.06 -24.21
N ARG A 409 30.33 -3.70 -23.51
CA ARG A 409 30.47 -4.05 -22.11
C ARG A 409 30.71 -5.56 -21.94
N THR A 410 31.55 -5.90 -20.98
CA THR A 410 31.83 -7.28 -20.60
C THR A 410 31.48 -7.52 -19.14
N LEU A 411 31.01 -8.73 -18.84
CA LEU A 411 30.66 -9.10 -17.47
C LEU A 411 31.95 -9.32 -16.65
N VAL A 412 32.02 -8.65 -15.50
CA VAL A 412 33.03 -8.89 -14.46
C VAL A 412 32.54 -9.97 -13.50
N GLY A 413 31.30 -9.83 -13.00
CA GLY A 413 30.70 -10.78 -12.10
C GLY A 413 29.30 -10.41 -11.67
N VAL A 414 28.70 -11.26 -10.83
CA VAL A 414 27.34 -11.12 -10.28
C VAL A 414 27.36 -11.22 -8.77
N GLU A 415 26.36 -10.65 -8.10
CA GLU A 415 26.19 -10.67 -6.64
C GLU A 415 27.43 -10.21 -5.84
N GLY A 416 28.22 -9.29 -6.45
CA GLY A 416 29.40 -8.72 -5.81
C GLY A 416 29.04 -7.94 -4.55
N ALA A 417 29.60 -8.35 -3.40
CA ALA A 417 29.40 -7.65 -2.15
C ALA A 417 30.31 -6.43 -2.06
N PHE A 418 29.81 -5.35 -1.47
CA PHE A 418 30.62 -4.16 -1.23
C PHE A 418 30.30 -3.53 0.13
N LYS A 419 31.29 -2.82 0.64
CA LYS A 419 31.22 -2.07 1.87
C LYS A 419 32.10 -0.83 1.77
N VAL A 420 31.49 0.35 1.82
CA VAL A 420 32.18 1.62 1.64
C VAL A 420 31.80 2.58 2.73
N ARG A 421 32.79 3.23 3.33
CA ARG A 421 32.59 4.28 4.32
C ARG A 421 32.62 5.66 3.64
N VAL A 422 31.57 6.42 3.85
CA VAL A 422 31.43 7.80 3.39
C VAL A 422 31.58 8.73 4.59
N PRO A 423 32.68 9.46 4.72
CA PRO A 423 32.91 10.34 5.84
C PRO A 423 31.90 11.51 5.86
N GLY A 424 31.34 11.82 7.02
CA GLY A 424 30.51 12.98 7.26
C GLY A 424 31.11 13.87 8.37
N GLU A 425 30.48 14.97 8.71
CA GLU A 425 30.99 15.87 9.77
C GLU A 425 30.80 15.25 11.18
N LYS A 426 29.57 14.85 11.50
CA LYS A 426 29.17 14.36 12.83
C LYS A 426 29.29 12.85 12.97
N LEU A 427 28.99 12.12 11.90
CA LEU A 427 29.00 10.68 11.84
C LEU A 427 29.41 10.24 10.41
N ASP A 428 29.83 9.00 10.29
CA ASP A 428 30.13 8.39 9.00
C ASP A 428 28.97 7.53 8.54
N ALA A 429 28.66 7.57 7.24
CA ALA A 429 27.76 6.62 6.62
C ALA A 429 28.54 5.40 6.12
N GLN A 430 27.97 4.22 6.25
CA GLN A 430 28.51 3.00 5.67
C GLN A 430 27.51 2.43 4.68
N ILE A 431 27.76 2.64 3.39
CA ILE A 431 26.97 1.99 2.36
C ILE A 431 27.48 0.55 2.15
N SER A 432 26.57 -0.39 2.21
CA SER A 432 26.88 -1.81 1.99
C SER A 432 25.71 -2.51 1.31
N GLY A 433 26.03 -3.49 0.49
CA GLY A 433 25.05 -4.24 -0.27
C GLY A 433 25.69 -5.24 -1.21
N ARG A 434 24.86 -5.80 -2.08
CA ARG A 434 25.29 -6.60 -3.21
C ARG A 434 24.80 -5.92 -4.48
N VAL A 435 25.60 -6.02 -5.54
CA VAL A 435 25.22 -5.58 -6.87
C VAL A 435 24.78 -6.80 -7.68
N ASP A 436 23.64 -6.72 -8.33
CA ASP A 436 23.16 -7.85 -9.13
C ASP A 436 24.18 -8.20 -10.23
N ARG A 437 24.81 -7.15 -10.82
CA ARG A 437 25.73 -7.33 -11.93
C ARG A 437 26.77 -6.22 -12.00
N LEU A 438 28.04 -6.59 -12.11
CA LEU A 438 29.16 -5.68 -12.35
C LEU A 438 29.68 -5.93 -13.77
N GLU A 439 29.70 -4.88 -14.57
CA GLU A 439 30.20 -4.91 -15.95
C GLU A 439 31.34 -3.90 -16.11
N VAL A 440 32.16 -4.07 -17.14
CA VAL A 440 33.25 -3.16 -17.47
C VAL A 440 33.16 -2.77 -18.93
N THR A 441 33.40 -1.48 -19.21
CA THR A 441 33.48 -0.92 -20.57
C THR A 441 34.86 -1.17 -21.20
N GLU A 442 34.99 -0.96 -22.50
CA GLU A 442 36.27 -1.04 -23.21
C GLU A 442 37.34 -0.07 -22.64
N ASP A 443 36.90 1.06 -22.07
CA ASP A 443 37.77 2.04 -21.42
C ASP A 443 38.19 1.63 -20.00
N GLY A 444 37.77 0.46 -19.51
CA GLY A 444 38.08 -0.03 -18.17
C GLY A 444 37.26 0.57 -17.06
N LEU A 445 36.14 1.27 -17.35
CA LEU A 445 35.28 1.84 -16.34
C LEU A 445 34.18 0.85 -15.95
N TYR A 446 33.81 0.84 -14.65
CA TYR A 446 32.78 -0.05 -14.13
C TYR A 446 31.37 0.50 -14.34
N MET A 447 30.45 -0.38 -14.76
CA MET A 447 29.02 -0.15 -14.84
C MET A 447 28.32 -1.10 -13.87
N ILE A 448 27.55 -0.56 -12.93
CA ILE A 448 26.68 -1.37 -12.08
C ILE A 448 25.30 -1.50 -12.71
N VAL A 449 24.82 -2.71 -12.77
CA VAL A 449 23.51 -3.03 -13.34
C VAL A 449 22.63 -3.69 -12.29
N ASP A 450 21.49 -3.07 -12.05
CA ASP A 450 20.48 -3.53 -11.11
C ASP A 450 19.26 -4.06 -11.86
N LEU A 451 18.84 -5.28 -11.56
CA LEU A 451 17.74 -5.97 -12.21
C LEU A 451 16.43 -5.68 -11.48
N LYS A 452 15.44 -5.15 -12.16
CA LYS A 452 14.14 -4.84 -11.57
C LYS A 452 13.03 -5.75 -12.09
N THR A 453 12.46 -6.57 -11.20
CA THR A 453 11.35 -7.48 -11.48
C THR A 453 9.97 -6.88 -11.20
N GLY A 454 9.94 -5.67 -10.62
CA GLY A 454 8.72 -4.89 -10.39
C GLY A 454 8.03 -4.46 -11.69
N ARG A 455 6.72 -4.20 -11.64
CA ARG A 455 5.95 -3.74 -12.81
C ARG A 455 6.19 -2.26 -13.12
N THR A 456 6.60 -1.49 -12.15
CA THR A 456 6.73 -0.02 -12.26
C THR A 456 8.12 0.36 -12.71
N LYS A 457 8.17 1.21 -13.71
CA LYS A 457 9.40 1.78 -14.25
C LYS A 457 9.52 3.23 -13.76
N PRO A 458 10.68 3.66 -13.20
CA PRO A 458 10.92 5.05 -12.87
C PRO A 458 10.72 5.96 -14.09
N ALA A 459 10.26 7.20 -13.87
CA ALA A 459 10.18 8.15 -14.97
C ALA A 459 11.60 8.48 -15.49
N LYS A 460 11.72 8.67 -16.79
CA LYS A 460 13.04 8.92 -17.42
C LYS A 460 13.75 10.15 -16.84
N ALA A 461 12.98 11.15 -16.41
CA ALA A 461 13.52 12.35 -15.78
C ALA A 461 14.12 12.08 -14.38
N ASP A 462 13.62 11.05 -13.67
CA ASP A 462 14.04 10.76 -12.30
C ASP A 462 15.34 9.92 -12.25
N ILE A 463 15.75 9.36 -13.39
CA ILE A 463 16.93 8.48 -13.44
C ILE A 463 18.21 9.25 -13.13
N ALA A 464 18.33 10.48 -13.59
CA ALA A 464 19.52 11.30 -13.36
C ALA A 464 19.81 11.51 -11.85
N GLN A 465 18.76 11.51 -11.02
CA GLN A 465 18.86 11.67 -9.56
C GLN A 465 18.40 10.42 -8.80
N HIS A 466 18.50 9.23 -9.41
CA HIS A 466 18.07 8.00 -8.78
C HIS A 466 19.01 7.60 -7.63
N ALA A 467 18.49 7.63 -6.40
CA ALA A 467 19.27 7.48 -5.18
C ALA A 467 20.08 6.16 -5.09
N GLN A 468 19.46 5.03 -5.46
CA GLN A 468 20.11 3.72 -5.42
C GLN A 468 21.28 3.64 -6.41
N LEU A 469 21.07 4.12 -7.64
CA LEU A 469 22.12 4.13 -8.67
C LEU A 469 23.27 5.05 -8.29
N ALA A 470 22.96 6.22 -7.74
CA ALA A 470 23.97 7.16 -7.24
C ALA A 470 24.82 6.54 -6.13
N ALA A 471 24.20 5.83 -5.17
CA ALA A 471 24.94 5.15 -4.11
C ALA A 471 25.88 4.04 -4.67
N TYR A 472 25.46 3.33 -5.70
CA TYR A 472 26.34 2.37 -6.37
C TYR A 472 27.53 3.04 -7.05
N GLN A 473 27.31 4.17 -7.71
CA GLN A 473 28.42 4.91 -8.34
C GLN A 473 29.39 5.47 -7.28
N VAL A 474 28.88 6.02 -6.18
CA VAL A 474 29.72 6.46 -5.04
C VAL A 474 30.56 5.29 -4.50
N ALA A 475 29.99 4.07 -4.44
CA ALA A 475 30.74 2.89 -4.03
C ALA A 475 31.86 2.53 -5.03
N VAL A 476 31.58 2.57 -6.32
CA VAL A 476 32.58 2.31 -7.38
C VAL A 476 33.69 3.35 -7.33
N GLU A 477 33.36 4.63 -7.20
CA GLU A 477 34.36 5.70 -7.08
C GLU A 477 35.28 5.52 -5.85
N ALA A 478 34.75 4.89 -4.79
CA ALA A 478 35.55 4.53 -3.61
C ALA A 478 36.41 3.25 -3.78
N GLY A 479 36.43 2.65 -4.96
CA GLY A 479 37.21 1.45 -5.25
C GLY A 479 36.48 0.12 -5.03
N ALA A 480 35.15 0.13 -4.76
CA ALA A 480 34.41 -1.10 -4.58
C ALA A 480 34.39 -2.01 -5.81
N GLY A 481 34.50 -1.43 -7.03
CA GLY A 481 34.61 -2.19 -8.28
C GLY A 481 35.84 -3.10 -8.31
N ASP A 482 37.00 -2.58 -7.92
CA ASP A 482 38.23 -3.32 -7.87
C ASP A 482 38.20 -4.43 -6.80
N THR A 483 37.63 -4.13 -5.62
CA THR A 483 37.47 -5.10 -4.54
C THR A 483 36.56 -6.26 -4.97
N MET A 484 35.43 -5.96 -5.59
CA MET A 484 34.49 -6.97 -6.10
C MET A 484 35.15 -7.82 -7.21
N SER A 485 35.91 -7.21 -8.12
CA SER A 485 36.64 -7.94 -9.18
C SER A 485 37.61 -8.95 -8.58
N CYS A 486 38.38 -8.55 -7.58
CA CYS A 486 39.32 -9.45 -6.89
C CYS A 486 38.60 -10.60 -6.18
N GLU A 487 37.49 -10.34 -5.48
CA GLU A 487 36.70 -11.36 -4.78
C GLU A 487 36.06 -12.36 -5.76
N LEU A 488 35.68 -11.90 -6.95
CA LEU A 488 35.09 -12.74 -8.00
C LEU A 488 36.16 -13.46 -8.84
N GLY A 489 37.46 -13.30 -8.51
CA GLY A 489 38.59 -13.98 -9.19
C GLY A 489 38.89 -13.42 -10.57
N THR A 490 38.50 -12.20 -10.87
CA THR A 490 38.82 -11.46 -12.09
C THR A 490 39.89 -10.41 -11.81
N GLU A 491 40.73 -10.10 -12.82
CA GLU A 491 41.70 -9.01 -12.68
C GLU A 491 40.97 -7.66 -12.62
N PRO A 492 41.37 -6.74 -11.70
CA PRO A 492 40.83 -5.40 -11.67
C PRO A 492 41.06 -4.68 -13.01
N ALA A 493 40.06 -3.88 -13.41
CA ALA A 493 40.18 -3.11 -14.64
C ALA A 493 41.37 -2.10 -14.55
N ALA A 494 42.13 -1.97 -15.61
CA ALA A 494 43.26 -1.02 -15.66
C ALA A 494 42.71 0.41 -15.74
N HIS A 495 42.73 1.14 -14.63
CA HIS A 495 42.35 2.54 -14.58
C HIS A 495 43.55 3.47 -14.66
N PRO A 496 43.49 4.61 -15.37
CA PRO A 496 44.50 5.64 -15.29
C PRO A 496 44.45 6.26 -13.86
N GLY A 497 45.40 5.85 -13.02
CA GLY A 497 45.53 6.32 -11.63
C GLY A 497 45.28 5.28 -10.53
N GLY A 498 45.15 3.99 -10.88
CA GLY A 498 44.83 2.94 -9.91
C GLY A 498 45.97 2.64 -8.95
N VAL A 499 45.76 2.82 -7.66
CA VAL A 499 46.52 2.17 -6.59
C VAL A 499 45.76 0.91 -6.24
N PRO A 500 46.37 -0.29 -6.20
CA PRO A 500 45.72 -1.50 -5.76
C PRO A 500 45.32 -1.34 -4.26
N GLY A 501 44.08 -1.11 -4.01
CA GLY A 501 43.55 -0.99 -2.65
C GLY A 501 42.97 -2.31 -2.19
N GLY A 502 43.83 -3.22 -1.73
CA GLY A 502 43.42 -4.34 -0.90
C GLY A 502 43.36 -3.90 0.55
N SER A 503 42.27 -3.34 1.02
CA SER A 503 42.01 -3.19 2.45
C SER A 503 40.52 -3.29 2.72
N ASP A 504 40.18 -3.95 3.81
CA ASP A 504 38.80 -4.19 4.32
C ASP A 504 37.94 -2.92 4.55
N ASP A 505 38.49 -1.72 4.35
CA ASP A 505 37.86 -0.43 4.56
C ASP A 505 38.02 0.48 3.32
N ASN A 506 37.15 0.29 2.33
CA ASN A 506 37.01 1.27 1.26
C ASN A 506 36.41 2.57 1.81
N VAL A 507 37.21 3.63 1.83
CA VAL A 507 36.78 4.97 2.26
C VAL A 507 36.58 5.82 1.02
N TYR A 508 35.39 6.41 0.86
CA TYR A 508 35.14 7.36 -0.21
C TYR A 508 36.10 8.54 -0.13
N ARG A 509 36.91 8.68 -1.17
CA ARG A 509 37.73 9.85 -1.45
C ARG A 509 37.49 10.17 -2.91
N ALA A 510 37.29 11.44 -3.25
CA ALA A 510 37.20 11.84 -4.65
C ALA A 510 38.53 11.55 -5.35
N MET A 511 38.63 10.36 -5.91
CA MET A 511 39.76 9.93 -6.74
C MET A 511 39.23 9.73 -8.15
N GLY A 512 39.92 10.01 -9.17
CA GLY A 512 39.54 10.02 -10.57
C GLY A 512 38.47 9.02 -11.00
N ARG A 513 37.83 9.28 -12.11
CA ARG A 513 36.62 8.60 -12.61
C ARG A 513 36.82 7.09 -12.79
N ARG A 514 36.07 6.27 -12.06
CA ARG A 514 36.05 4.80 -12.14
C ARG A 514 34.71 4.26 -12.63
N SER A 515 33.63 5.04 -12.49
CA SER A 515 32.27 4.67 -12.89
C SER A 515 31.95 5.08 -14.31
N ALA A 516 31.41 4.16 -15.10
CA ALA A 516 30.80 4.44 -16.40
C ALA A 516 29.33 4.84 -16.26
N GLY A 517 28.80 4.85 -15.04
CA GLY A 517 27.40 5.04 -14.72
C GLY A 517 26.80 3.85 -14.01
N ALA A 518 25.48 3.87 -13.88
CA ALA A 518 24.72 2.75 -13.35
C ALA A 518 23.38 2.58 -14.10
N ALA A 519 22.90 1.37 -14.24
CA ALA A 519 21.75 1.06 -15.07
C ALA A 519 20.66 0.24 -14.33
N LEU A 520 19.40 0.50 -14.65
CA LEU A 520 18.25 -0.34 -14.27
C LEU A 520 17.82 -1.16 -15.50
N VAL A 521 17.88 -2.47 -15.39
CA VAL A 521 17.30 -3.39 -16.37
C VAL A 521 15.91 -3.79 -15.92
N GLN A 522 14.89 -3.26 -16.58
CA GLN A 522 13.50 -3.46 -16.20
C GLN A 522 12.96 -4.75 -16.82
N LEU A 523 12.93 -5.82 -16.04
CA LEU A 523 12.43 -7.13 -16.47
C LEU A 523 10.91 -7.23 -16.32
N GLY A 524 10.34 -6.63 -15.26
CA GLY A 524 8.95 -6.84 -14.85
C GLY A 524 7.92 -5.92 -15.48
N ASP A 525 8.31 -4.92 -16.27
CA ASP A 525 7.38 -4.04 -16.97
C ASP A 525 6.72 -4.74 -18.18
N GLY A 526 5.60 -4.19 -18.68
CA GLY A 526 4.83 -4.76 -19.78
C GLY A 526 5.47 -4.64 -21.18
N THR A 527 6.71 -4.12 -21.29
CA THR A 527 7.36 -3.88 -22.59
C THR A 527 7.79 -5.19 -23.27
N ALA A 528 7.93 -5.16 -24.61
CA ALA A 528 8.36 -6.33 -25.37
C ALA A 528 9.84 -6.68 -25.11
N PRO A 529 10.23 -7.96 -25.14
CA PRO A 529 11.62 -8.41 -24.98
C PRO A 529 12.42 -8.18 -26.26
N THR A 530 12.83 -6.95 -26.52
CA THR A 530 13.60 -6.57 -27.72
C THR A 530 14.78 -5.68 -27.34
N ALA A 531 15.87 -5.74 -28.08
CA ALA A 531 17.04 -4.88 -27.91
C ALA A 531 16.76 -3.38 -28.08
N LYS A 532 15.57 -3.01 -28.60
CA LYS A 532 15.11 -1.61 -28.68
C LYS A 532 14.73 -1.05 -27.32
N ASN A 533 14.35 -1.90 -26.37
CA ASN A 533 13.99 -1.53 -25.00
C ASN A 533 15.26 -1.47 -24.15
N ARG A 534 15.98 -0.37 -24.27
CA ARG A 534 17.23 -0.14 -23.55
C ARG A 534 17.01 -0.01 -22.04
N PRO A 535 18.02 -0.40 -21.23
CA PRO A 535 18.06 -0.07 -19.80
C PRO A 535 17.90 1.43 -19.57
N GLN A 536 17.48 1.78 -18.37
CA GLN A 536 17.52 3.17 -17.94
C GLN A 536 18.86 3.42 -17.28
N GLU A 537 19.66 4.26 -17.88
CA GLU A 537 21.02 4.54 -17.43
C GLU A 537 21.10 5.91 -16.76
N GLN A 538 21.69 5.92 -15.58
CA GLN A 538 22.17 7.12 -14.92
C GLN A 538 23.59 7.40 -15.44
N PRO A 539 23.84 8.60 -15.96
CA PRO A 539 25.18 8.95 -16.44
C PRO A 539 26.20 8.89 -15.30
N PRO A 540 27.50 8.76 -15.63
CA PRO A 540 28.53 8.81 -14.61
C PRO A 540 28.44 10.09 -13.79
N LEU A 541 28.56 9.97 -12.46
CA LEU A 541 28.64 11.12 -11.57
C LEU A 541 29.96 11.88 -11.81
N ASP A 542 29.86 13.18 -11.91
CA ASP A 542 31.02 14.06 -11.96
C ASP A 542 31.43 14.43 -10.52
N PRO A 543 32.63 14.06 -10.06
CA PRO A 543 33.08 14.33 -8.71
C PRO A 543 33.04 15.82 -8.30
N ASP A 544 33.13 16.72 -9.28
CA ASP A 544 33.19 18.16 -9.04
C ASP A 544 31.80 18.84 -9.02
N SER A 545 30.78 18.22 -9.65
CA SER A 545 29.43 18.80 -9.77
C SER A 545 28.33 17.96 -9.10
N ASP A 546 28.57 16.68 -8.83
CA ASP A 546 27.56 15.74 -8.33
C ASP A 546 27.71 15.41 -6.82
N GLU A 547 28.16 16.39 -6.03
CA GLU A 547 28.27 16.28 -4.56
C GLU A 547 26.92 15.86 -3.91
N TRP A 548 25.79 16.10 -4.61
CA TRP A 548 24.47 15.74 -4.14
C TRP A 548 24.34 14.24 -3.78
N ALA A 549 25.02 13.35 -4.51
CA ALA A 549 24.96 11.90 -4.28
C ALA A 549 25.59 11.51 -2.93
N VAL A 550 26.72 12.13 -2.61
CA VAL A 550 27.42 11.95 -1.33
C VAL A 550 26.62 12.56 -0.19
N GLU A 551 26.09 13.77 -0.41
CA GLU A 551 25.28 14.47 0.57
C GLU A 551 23.97 13.72 0.86
N LEU A 552 23.35 13.11 -0.15
CA LEU A 552 22.19 12.25 0.00
C LEU A 552 22.47 11.10 0.99
N ILE A 553 23.64 10.47 0.88
CA ILE A 553 24.06 9.37 1.77
C ILE A 553 24.31 9.88 3.19
N ARG A 554 24.99 11.03 3.35
CA ARG A 554 25.24 11.67 4.64
C ARG A 554 23.94 12.05 5.35
N CYS A 555 23.05 12.75 4.64
CA CYS A 555 21.74 13.13 5.17
C CYS A 555 20.91 11.90 5.58
N ALA A 556 20.95 10.81 4.80
CA ALA A 556 20.26 9.58 5.18
C ALA A 556 20.82 9.00 6.49
N ALA A 557 22.14 9.00 6.66
CA ALA A 557 22.76 8.52 7.90
C ALA A 557 22.36 9.38 9.11
N GLU A 558 22.32 10.70 8.96
CA GLU A 558 21.87 11.62 10.01
C GLU A 558 20.39 11.42 10.36
N LEU A 559 19.53 11.25 9.35
CA LEU A 559 18.10 11.01 9.55
C LEU A 559 17.81 9.75 10.36
N ILE A 560 18.51 8.66 10.06
CA ILE A 560 18.25 7.36 10.71
C ILE A 560 19.01 7.20 12.03
N ALA A 561 20.07 7.96 12.25
CA ALA A 561 20.84 7.90 13.51
C ALA A 561 20.16 8.64 14.65
N GLY A 562 19.28 9.59 14.35
CA GLY A 562 18.63 10.43 15.34
C GLY A 562 17.63 9.70 16.24
N ALA A 563 17.12 10.41 17.24
CA ALA A 563 16.06 9.93 18.13
C ALA A 563 14.65 10.11 17.53
N LEU A 564 14.52 10.96 16.50
CA LEU A 564 13.24 11.35 15.92
C LEU A 564 13.13 10.85 14.48
N ILE A 565 12.16 9.98 14.25
CA ILE A 565 11.79 9.50 12.92
C ILE A 565 10.57 10.29 12.43
N GLN A 566 10.78 11.15 11.45
CA GLN A 566 9.71 12.02 10.93
C GLN A 566 8.83 11.28 9.92
N ALA A 567 7.51 11.43 10.08
CA ALA A 567 6.57 11.08 9.02
C ALA A 567 6.57 12.19 7.96
N ARG A 568 6.92 11.86 6.73
CA ARG A 568 6.85 12.78 5.57
C ARG A 568 5.76 12.31 4.62
N HIS A 569 5.01 13.27 4.08
CA HIS A 569 3.95 13.00 3.11
C HIS A 569 4.13 13.90 1.89
N ARG A 570 4.17 13.33 0.72
CA ARG A 570 4.10 14.09 -0.53
C ARG A 570 2.64 14.23 -0.95
N PRO A 571 2.21 15.40 -1.41
CA PRO A 571 0.85 15.57 -1.95
C PRO A 571 0.61 14.60 -3.11
N GLY A 572 -0.45 13.79 -3.00
CA GLY A 572 -0.86 12.85 -4.04
C GLY A 572 -0.25 11.45 -3.95
N GLU A 573 0.67 11.17 -3.03
CA GLU A 573 1.15 9.81 -2.76
C GLU A 573 0.25 9.09 -1.76
N LYS A 574 -0.02 7.80 -2.00
CA LYS A 574 -0.75 6.94 -1.06
C LYS A 574 0.15 6.61 0.12
N CYS A 575 -0.34 6.82 1.33
CA CYS A 575 0.39 6.42 2.52
C CYS A 575 0.42 4.90 2.63
N ARG A 576 1.62 4.31 2.75
CA ARG A 576 1.78 2.86 2.95
C ARG A 576 1.36 2.40 4.34
N LEU A 577 1.39 3.33 5.30
CA LEU A 577 1.10 3.07 6.71
C LEU A 577 -0.08 3.94 7.20
N PRO A 578 -1.26 3.86 6.55
CA PRO A 578 -2.37 4.76 6.86
C PRO A 578 -2.90 4.59 8.28
N GLU A 579 -2.67 3.44 8.89
CA GLU A 579 -3.16 3.11 10.24
C GLU A 579 -2.30 3.75 11.35
N ILE A 580 -1.02 3.96 11.11
CA ILE A 580 -0.07 4.47 12.11
C ILE A 580 0.51 5.85 11.76
N CYS A 581 0.38 6.30 10.51
CA CYS A 581 0.92 7.58 10.07
C CYS A 581 0.16 8.75 10.72
N PRO A 582 0.83 9.65 11.47
CA PRO A 582 0.18 10.75 12.16
C PRO A 582 -0.43 11.79 11.20
N LEU A 583 0.02 11.81 9.95
CA LEU A 583 -0.46 12.74 8.92
C LEU A 583 -1.63 12.15 8.11
N CYS A 584 -1.96 10.87 8.29
CA CYS A 584 -2.98 10.20 7.51
C CYS A 584 -4.36 10.35 8.17
N PRO A 585 -5.45 10.63 7.39
CA PRO A 585 -6.78 10.74 7.94
C PRO A 585 -7.34 9.41 8.47
N GLN A 586 -6.77 8.29 8.06
CA GLN A 586 -7.14 6.94 8.49
C GLN A 586 -6.29 6.45 9.68
N GLY A 587 -5.26 7.20 10.06
CA GLY A 587 -4.40 6.83 11.17
C GLY A 587 -5.22 6.59 12.42
N ARG A 588 -5.01 5.44 13.07
CA ARG A 588 -5.61 5.16 14.37
C ARG A 588 -5.08 6.18 15.35
N GLN A 589 -5.99 6.92 15.93
CA GLN A 589 -5.66 7.86 16.98
C GLN A 589 -5.35 7.04 18.23
N VAL A 590 -4.17 7.24 18.80
CA VAL A 590 -3.90 6.77 20.14
C VAL A 590 -4.65 7.71 21.07
N THR A 591 -5.87 7.35 21.41
CA THR A 591 -6.59 8.03 22.49
C THR A 591 -5.98 7.56 23.80
N GLN A 592 -5.55 8.51 24.63
CA GLN A 592 -5.43 8.20 26.06
C GLN A 592 -6.83 7.86 26.55
N GLY A 593 -7.02 6.62 26.99
CA GLY A 593 -8.21 6.20 27.69
C GLY A 593 -8.44 7.00 28.97
#